data_90bab2658d883b70dd53734b27fa7764
#
_entry.id   90bab2658d883b70dd53734b27fa7764
#
_cell.length_a   1.000
_cell.length_b   1.000
_cell.length_c   1.000
_cell.angle_alpha   90.00
_cell.angle_beta   90.00
_cell.angle_gamma   90.00
#
_symmetry.space_group_name_H-M   'P 1'
#
loop_
_entity.id
_entity.type
_entity.pdbx_description
1 polymer ?
#
loop_
_entity_poly.entity_id
_entity_poly.type
_entity_poly.pdbx_seq_one_letter_code
_entity_poly.pdbx_strand_id
1 'polypeptide(L)'
;MSPKARFLKRNLAATNLEDVVADVQYVFHVGAVPRTQYCVENPIECHVVNALGTLRLLDACRQYAKSLKRFVYSSSCAVYGHQVAMPIKEDVRRNHGTPYALQKLIGEQYVGMYATLYGVPGISLIYSNVFGTRRQTEEGAYPNVLAAFSKQKKELGRLLITGDGEQTRDFIHVYDVVDANLKAALSDVGDGSVLNISSGRQTSINAIAGFFDCPVDYIEPRPGEARHLVLDPTKARDILGWSCKISLEEGIKLYFSS
;
A
#
# COMPACT_ATOMS: atom_id res chain seq x y z
N MET A 1 -9.47 19.54 1.01
CA MET A 1 -8.22 19.66 1.80
C MET A 1 -8.55 20.42 3.08
N SER A 2 -7.96 20.08 4.22
CA SER A 2 -8.15 20.88 5.44
C SER A 2 -7.69 22.33 5.18
N PRO A 3 -8.39 23.37 5.68
CA PRO A 3 -7.96 24.76 5.51
C PRO A 3 -6.60 25.06 6.17
N LYS A 4 -6.14 24.18 7.07
CA LYS A 4 -4.83 24.27 7.71
C LYS A 4 -3.71 23.53 6.95
N ALA A 5 -4.04 22.82 5.85
CA ALA A 5 -3.06 22.06 5.09
C ALA A 5 -2.37 22.96 4.06
N ARG A 6 -1.05 22.95 4.03
CA ARG A 6 -0.23 23.58 3.00
C ARG A 6 0.15 22.55 1.94
N PHE A 7 -0.17 22.80 0.68
CA PHE A 7 0.26 21.98 -0.44
C PHE A 7 1.57 22.50 -1.03
N LEU A 8 2.59 21.62 -1.11
CA LEU A 8 3.87 21.91 -1.74
C LEU A 8 4.05 20.96 -2.93
N LYS A 9 4.08 21.51 -4.15
CA LYS A 9 4.39 20.73 -5.35
C LYS A 9 5.91 20.54 -5.45
N ARG A 10 6.42 19.39 -4.95
CA ARG A 10 7.84 19.05 -4.95
C ARG A 10 8.09 17.63 -5.41
N ASN A 11 9.23 17.41 -6.08
CA ASN A 11 9.73 16.10 -6.42
C ASN A 11 10.73 15.64 -5.34
N LEU A 12 10.39 14.63 -4.56
CA LEU A 12 11.23 14.11 -3.47
C LEU A 12 12.61 13.65 -3.96
N ALA A 13 12.71 13.19 -5.21
CA ALA A 13 13.97 12.70 -5.77
C ALA A 13 14.88 13.80 -6.33
N ALA A 14 14.40 15.03 -6.51
CA ALA A 14 15.14 16.09 -7.22
C ALA A 14 15.31 17.38 -6.42
N THR A 15 14.49 17.66 -5.40
CA THR A 15 14.50 18.93 -4.67
C THR A 15 15.20 18.84 -3.32
N ASN A 16 15.69 19.97 -2.81
CA ASN A 16 16.06 20.07 -1.40
C ASN A 16 14.80 19.94 -0.53
N LEU A 17 14.87 19.16 0.53
CA LEU A 17 13.75 18.84 1.42
C LEU A 17 13.93 19.45 2.83
N GLU A 18 15.00 20.22 3.08
CA GLU A 18 15.29 20.84 4.37
C GLU A 18 14.09 21.64 4.90
N ASP A 19 13.60 22.61 4.11
CA ASP A 19 12.46 23.47 4.46
C ASP A 19 11.12 22.71 4.57
N VAL A 20 11.09 21.46 4.08
CA VAL A 20 9.89 20.60 4.18
C VAL A 20 9.88 19.82 5.48
N VAL A 21 11.06 19.39 5.97
CA VAL A 21 11.16 18.47 7.11
C VAL A 21 11.64 19.10 8.41
N ALA A 22 12.18 20.32 8.39
CA ALA A 22 12.85 20.93 9.54
C ALA A 22 11.98 20.97 10.82
N ASP A 23 10.72 21.33 10.68
CA ASP A 23 9.79 21.53 11.79
C ASP A 23 8.76 20.40 11.96
N VAL A 24 8.92 19.27 11.24
CA VAL A 24 7.92 18.20 11.30
C VAL A 24 8.17 17.24 12.46
N GLN A 25 7.09 16.80 13.08
CA GLN A 25 7.11 15.76 14.12
C GLN A 25 6.74 14.38 13.56
N TYR A 26 5.95 14.33 12.51
CA TYR A 26 5.47 13.09 11.91
C TYR A 26 5.58 13.16 10.39
N VAL A 27 6.11 12.11 9.80
CA VAL A 27 6.17 11.92 8.35
C VAL A 27 5.37 10.69 7.98
N PHE A 28 4.37 10.86 7.09
CA PHE A 28 3.64 9.76 6.45
C PHE A 28 4.08 9.66 5.00
N HIS A 29 5.01 8.75 4.72
CA HIS A 29 5.53 8.58 3.37
C HIS A 29 4.66 7.61 2.57
N VAL A 30 3.60 8.13 1.97
CA VAL A 30 2.65 7.40 1.12
C VAL A 30 2.89 7.62 -0.37
N GLY A 31 3.79 8.55 -0.73
CA GLY A 31 4.10 8.89 -2.12
C GLY A 31 4.83 7.75 -2.84
N ALA A 32 4.29 7.30 -3.95
CA ALA A 32 4.90 6.29 -4.82
C ALA A 32 4.26 6.31 -6.21
N VAL A 33 4.93 5.66 -7.18
CA VAL A 33 4.29 5.16 -8.40
C VAL A 33 3.78 3.74 -8.07
N PRO A 34 2.46 3.55 -7.79
CA PRO A 34 1.94 2.31 -7.20
C PRO A 34 1.46 1.28 -8.24
N ARG A 35 1.76 1.49 -9.51
CA ARG A 35 1.27 0.67 -10.62
C ARG A 35 2.32 -0.36 -11.01
N THR A 36 2.14 -1.62 -10.57
CA THR A 36 3.10 -2.71 -10.78
C THR A 36 3.47 -2.86 -12.26
N GLN A 37 2.47 -2.92 -13.14
CA GLN A 37 2.72 -3.08 -14.58
C GLN A 37 3.44 -1.87 -15.19
N TYR A 38 3.06 -0.66 -14.81
CA TYR A 38 3.77 0.56 -15.23
C TYR A 38 5.25 0.53 -14.82
N CYS A 39 5.53 0.03 -13.59
CA CYS A 39 6.91 -0.11 -13.12
C CYS A 39 7.69 -1.21 -13.84
N VAL A 40 7.03 -2.23 -14.40
CA VAL A 40 7.67 -3.22 -15.29
C VAL A 40 8.09 -2.55 -16.60
N GLU A 41 7.26 -1.70 -17.15
CA GLU A 41 7.50 -0.99 -18.42
C GLU A 41 8.50 0.18 -18.22
N ASN A 42 8.50 0.84 -17.05
CA ASN A 42 9.29 2.03 -16.75
C ASN A 42 10.11 1.86 -15.44
N PRO A 43 11.01 0.87 -15.33
CA PRO A 43 11.63 0.50 -14.06
C PRO A 43 12.56 1.57 -13.50
N ILE A 44 13.26 2.32 -14.33
CA ILE A 44 14.19 3.38 -13.90
C ILE A 44 13.41 4.57 -13.32
N GLU A 45 12.39 5.05 -14.01
CA GLU A 45 11.56 6.16 -13.54
C GLU A 45 10.91 5.82 -12.18
N CYS A 46 10.33 4.62 -12.09
CA CYS A 46 9.72 4.15 -10.85
C CYS A 46 10.75 4.00 -9.73
N HIS A 47 11.97 3.56 -10.02
CA HIS A 47 13.04 3.45 -9.02
C HIS A 47 13.43 4.82 -8.47
N VAL A 48 13.54 5.82 -9.32
CA VAL A 48 13.84 7.20 -8.91
C VAL A 48 12.78 7.72 -7.93
N VAL A 49 11.50 7.47 -8.20
CA VAL A 49 10.41 7.90 -7.31
C VAL A 49 10.33 7.05 -6.05
N ASN A 50 10.27 5.72 -6.20
CA ASN A 50 9.91 4.81 -5.12
C ASN A 50 11.08 4.50 -4.18
N ALA A 51 12.30 4.32 -4.70
CA ALA A 51 13.46 3.96 -3.90
C ALA A 51 14.33 5.19 -3.58
N LEU A 52 14.79 5.94 -4.59
CA LEU A 52 15.64 7.10 -4.37
C LEU A 52 14.89 8.22 -3.65
N GLY A 53 13.64 8.48 -4.00
CA GLY A 53 12.80 9.46 -3.29
C GLY A 53 12.63 9.13 -1.81
N THR A 54 12.42 7.84 -1.48
CA THR A 54 12.36 7.37 -0.09
C THR A 54 13.67 7.59 0.66
N LEU A 55 14.80 7.22 0.04
CA LEU A 55 16.12 7.43 0.63
C LEU A 55 16.39 8.91 0.90
N ARG A 56 16.12 9.78 -0.07
CA ARG A 56 16.33 11.24 0.08
C ARG A 56 15.46 11.85 1.18
N LEU A 57 14.21 11.39 1.31
CA LEU A 57 13.33 11.86 2.39
C LEU A 57 13.82 11.40 3.77
N LEU A 58 14.25 10.15 3.89
CA LEU A 58 14.85 9.64 5.14
C LEU A 58 16.13 10.40 5.50
N ASP A 59 17.00 10.66 4.52
CA ASP A 59 18.24 11.39 4.75
C ASP A 59 18.00 12.86 5.11
N ALA A 60 17.02 13.51 4.49
CA ALA A 60 16.59 14.85 4.89
C ALA A 60 16.04 14.86 6.32
N CYS A 61 15.23 13.87 6.69
CA CYS A 61 14.74 13.74 8.07
C CYS A 61 15.89 13.56 9.06
N ARG A 62 16.87 12.72 8.75
CA ARG A 62 18.07 12.51 9.57
C ARG A 62 18.85 13.82 9.80
N GLN A 63 19.02 14.61 8.74
CA GLN A 63 19.84 15.83 8.80
C GLN A 63 19.11 16.99 9.46
N TYR A 64 17.84 17.19 9.16
CA TYR A 64 17.13 18.45 9.43
C TYR A 64 15.94 18.32 10.38
N ALA A 65 15.28 17.17 10.48
CA ALA A 65 14.05 17.01 11.29
C ALA A 65 14.35 16.75 12.77
N LYS A 66 14.81 17.76 13.49
CA LYS A 66 15.25 17.65 14.90
C LYS A 66 14.13 17.25 15.87
N SER A 67 12.87 17.49 15.52
CA SER A 67 11.68 17.18 16.32
C SER A 67 10.94 15.94 15.85
N LEU A 68 11.52 15.14 14.95
CA LEU A 68 10.87 13.97 14.37
C LEU A 68 10.57 12.91 15.43
N LYS A 69 9.30 12.61 15.61
CA LYS A 69 8.79 11.57 16.52
C LYS A 69 8.55 10.24 15.80
N ARG A 70 8.12 10.30 14.52
CA ARG A 70 7.87 9.09 13.74
C ARG A 70 7.94 9.32 12.24
N PHE A 71 8.58 8.39 11.56
CA PHE A 71 8.54 8.21 10.10
C PHE A 71 7.75 6.95 9.77
N VAL A 72 6.55 7.08 9.21
CA VAL A 72 5.71 5.95 8.81
C VAL A 72 5.84 5.74 7.30
N TYR A 73 6.36 4.57 6.92
CA TYR A 73 6.54 4.19 5.52
C TYR A 73 5.42 3.27 5.04
N SER A 74 4.81 3.63 3.92
CA SER A 74 3.79 2.82 3.25
C SER A 74 4.45 1.81 2.31
N SER A 75 4.52 0.55 2.76
CA SER A 75 4.95 -0.57 1.93
C SER A 75 3.75 -1.27 1.27
N SER A 76 3.95 -2.44 0.68
CA SER A 76 2.94 -3.16 -0.09
C SER A 76 3.10 -4.66 0.04
N CYS A 77 2.01 -5.40 0.08
CA CYS A 77 2.01 -6.88 0.03
C CYS A 77 2.73 -7.45 -1.20
N ALA A 78 2.95 -6.65 -2.24
CA ALA A 78 3.75 -7.03 -3.40
C ALA A 78 5.17 -7.49 -3.04
N VAL A 79 5.74 -7.02 -1.92
CA VAL A 79 7.09 -7.42 -1.45
C VAL A 79 7.19 -8.92 -1.12
N TYR A 80 6.06 -9.55 -0.83
CA TYR A 80 6.02 -10.99 -0.53
C TYR A 80 6.10 -11.86 -1.79
N GLY A 81 5.59 -11.37 -2.93
CA GLY A 81 5.49 -12.15 -4.14
C GLY A 81 4.63 -13.41 -3.94
N HIS A 82 4.99 -14.49 -4.64
CA HIS A 82 4.33 -15.77 -4.48
C HIS A 82 4.82 -16.48 -3.21
N GLN A 83 3.91 -16.80 -2.29
CA GLN A 83 4.15 -17.56 -1.07
C GLN A 83 3.25 -18.79 -1.05
N VAL A 84 3.75 -19.87 -0.47
CA VAL A 84 2.99 -21.12 -0.32
C VAL A 84 2.22 -21.15 1.01
N ALA A 85 2.87 -20.69 2.09
CA ALA A 85 2.24 -20.66 3.42
C ALA A 85 1.37 -19.40 3.58
N MET A 86 0.15 -19.60 4.04
CA MET A 86 -0.84 -18.55 4.29
C MET A 86 -1.48 -18.74 5.69
N PRO A 87 -1.83 -17.67 6.41
CA PRO A 87 -1.58 -16.26 6.09
C PRO A 87 -0.08 -15.89 6.17
N ILE A 88 0.32 -14.90 5.38
CA ILE A 88 1.73 -14.48 5.24
C ILE A 88 2.14 -13.61 6.44
N LYS A 89 3.18 -14.02 7.16
CA LYS A 89 3.78 -13.25 8.25
C LYS A 89 4.94 -12.38 7.78
N GLU A 90 5.34 -11.41 8.60
CA GLU A 90 6.39 -10.44 8.25
C GLU A 90 7.80 -11.06 8.20
N ASP A 91 8.03 -12.20 8.82
CA ASP A 91 9.32 -12.89 8.89
C ASP A 91 9.60 -13.83 7.70
N VAL A 92 8.62 -14.02 6.80
CA VAL A 92 8.84 -14.87 5.62
C VAL A 92 9.87 -14.26 4.67
N ARG A 93 10.57 -15.11 3.94
CA ARG A 93 11.49 -14.68 2.89
C ARG A 93 10.74 -13.89 1.81
N ARG A 94 11.20 -12.68 1.51
CA ARG A 94 10.65 -11.84 0.46
C ARG A 94 10.95 -12.47 -0.91
N ASN A 95 9.93 -12.55 -1.75
CA ASN A 95 10.02 -13.10 -3.12
C ASN A 95 9.48 -12.07 -4.13
N HIS A 96 10.15 -10.94 -4.22
CA HIS A 96 9.77 -9.80 -5.04
C HIS A 96 10.01 -10.07 -6.53
N GLY A 97 8.95 -10.41 -7.27
CA GLY A 97 9.02 -10.73 -8.70
C GLY A 97 8.86 -9.54 -9.64
N THR A 98 8.74 -8.30 -9.14
CA THR A 98 8.54 -7.10 -9.97
C THR A 98 9.39 -5.92 -9.49
N PRO A 99 9.73 -4.96 -10.39
CA PRO A 99 10.46 -3.75 -10.01
C PRO A 99 9.78 -2.98 -8.87
N TYR A 100 8.45 -2.83 -8.92
CA TYR A 100 7.68 -2.18 -7.85
C TYR A 100 7.85 -2.87 -6.49
N ALA A 101 7.73 -4.19 -6.46
CA ALA A 101 7.89 -4.97 -5.23
C ALA A 101 9.30 -4.80 -4.63
N LEU A 102 10.34 -4.87 -5.48
CA LEU A 102 11.72 -4.65 -5.07
C LEU A 102 11.92 -3.22 -4.54
N GLN A 103 11.39 -2.22 -5.22
CA GLN A 103 11.51 -0.81 -4.80
C GLN A 103 10.85 -0.55 -3.44
N LYS A 104 9.69 -1.18 -3.18
CA LYS A 104 9.03 -1.10 -1.87
C LYS A 104 9.84 -1.82 -0.79
N LEU A 105 10.41 -2.98 -1.09
CA LEU A 105 11.30 -3.69 -0.16
C LEU A 105 12.58 -2.88 0.16
N ILE A 106 13.18 -2.23 -0.85
CA ILE A 106 14.33 -1.33 -0.64
C ILE A 106 13.95 -0.21 0.34
N GLY A 107 12.76 0.37 0.22
CA GLY A 107 12.24 1.36 1.16
C GLY A 107 12.11 0.83 2.59
N GLU A 108 11.58 -0.39 2.79
CA GLU A 108 11.53 -1.05 4.11
C GLU A 108 12.93 -1.20 4.71
N GLN A 109 13.88 -1.68 3.90
CA GLN A 109 15.27 -1.88 4.33
C GLN A 109 15.95 -0.56 4.69
N TYR A 110 15.71 0.52 3.94
CA TYR A 110 16.20 1.85 4.30
C TYR A 110 15.61 2.34 5.62
N VAL A 111 14.29 2.17 5.84
CA VAL A 111 13.67 2.55 7.12
C VAL A 111 14.30 1.82 8.30
N GLY A 112 14.49 0.50 8.19
CA GLY A 112 15.16 -0.30 9.22
C GLY A 112 16.61 0.12 9.45
N MET A 113 17.37 0.31 8.37
CA MET A 113 18.76 0.75 8.46
C MET A 113 18.89 2.15 9.09
N TYR A 114 18.04 3.10 8.69
CA TYR A 114 18.06 4.46 9.24
C TYR A 114 17.65 4.50 10.72
N ALA A 115 16.74 3.63 11.15
CA ALA A 115 16.39 3.47 12.55
C ALA A 115 17.60 2.98 13.36
N THR A 116 18.29 1.94 12.86
CA THR A 116 19.42 1.32 13.59
C THR A 116 20.68 2.17 13.57
N LEU A 117 21.07 2.74 12.41
CA LEU A 117 22.35 3.44 12.27
C LEU A 117 22.27 4.91 12.68
N TYR A 118 21.12 5.55 12.43
CA TYR A 118 21.00 7.00 12.58
C TYR A 118 19.96 7.44 13.60
N GLY A 119 19.27 6.49 14.23
CA GLY A 119 18.22 6.80 15.22
C GLY A 119 16.98 7.51 14.64
N VAL A 120 16.74 7.42 13.31
CA VAL A 120 15.51 7.93 12.71
C VAL A 120 14.36 7.03 13.12
N PRO A 121 13.35 7.53 13.86
CA PRO A 121 12.32 6.68 14.46
C PRO A 121 11.32 6.18 13.38
N GLY A 122 11.71 5.15 12.63
CA GLY A 122 10.98 4.61 11.47
C GLY A 122 10.12 3.39 11.80
N ILE A 123 9.01 3.24 11.06
CA ILE A 123 8.16 2.03 11.04
C ILE A 123 7.61 1.85 9.64
N SER A 124 7.54 0.59 9.16
CA SER A 124 7.01 0.25 7.84
C SER A 124 5.68 -0.50 7.98
N LEU A 125 4.66 -0.07 7.24
CA LEU A 125 3.35 -0.69 7.19
C LEU A 125 3.15 -1.34 5.82
N ILE A 126 2.99 -2.67 5.78
CA ILE A 126 2.73 -3.44 4.57
C ILE A 126 1.21 -3.52 4.37
N TYR A 127 0.70 -2.79 3.39
CA TYR A 127 -0.73 -2.82 3.10
C TYR A 127 -1.09 -3.99 2.18
N SER A 128 -2.20 -4.65 2.49
CA SER A 128 -2.89 -5.55 1.56
C SER A 128 -3.59 -4.75 0.45
N ASN A 129 -4.65 -5.26 -0.18
CA ASN A 129 -5.30 -4.54 -1.28
C ASN A 129 -6.24 -3.45 -0.74
N VAL A 130 -5.72 -2.24 -0.66
CA VAL A 130 -6.46 -1.09 -0.15
C VAL A 130 -7.56 -0.66 -1.12
N PHE A 131 -8.77 -0.48 -0.61
CA PHE A 131 -9.88 0.09 -1.34
C PHE A 131 -10.62 1.16 -0.52
N GLY A 132 -11.45 1.98 -1.16
CA GLY A 132 -12.20 3.01 -0.43
C GLY A 132 -12.95 3.98 -1.34
N THR A 133 -13.62 4.95 -0.72
CA THR A 133 -14.64 5.80 -1.29
C THR A 133 -14.14 6.99 -2.08
N ARG A 134 -12.96 7.51 -1.80
CA ARG A 134 -12.47 8.73 -2.45
C ARG A 134 -11.42 8.44 -3.50
N ARG A 135 -11.73 8.77 -4.77
CA ARG A 135 -10.73 8.85 -5.86
C ARG A 135 -9.93 7.56 -6.07
N GLN A 136 -10.54 6.41 -5.92
CA GLN A 136 -10.06 5.24 -6.62
C GLN A 136 -10.28 5.52 -8.10
N THR A 137 -9.23 5.99 -8.80
CA THR A 137 -9.39 6.48 -10.16
C THR A 137 -9.69 5.31 -11.10
N GLU A 138 -10.77 5.44 -11.84
CA GLU A 138 -11.05 4.61 -13.02
C GLU A 138 -10.10 4.96 -14.17
N GLU A 139 -9.38 6.09 -14.03
CA GLU A 139 -8.43 6.60 -15.01
C GLU A 139 -7.08 5.88 -14.92
N GLY A 140 -6.45 5.70 -16.07
CA GLY A 140 -5.15 5.05 -16.21
C GLY A 140 -5.24 3.60 -16.67
N ALA A 141 -4.12 3.08 -17.17
CA ALA A 141 -4.03 1.77 -17.81
C ALA A 141 -4.23 0.57 -16.84
N TYR A 142 -4.05 0.79 -15.53
CA TYR A 142 -4.00 -0.31 -14.55
C TYR A 142 -4.78 0.03 -13.27
N PRO A 143 -6.12 0.18 -13.32
CA PRO A 143 -6.94 0.39 -12.13
C PRO A 143 -6.93 -0.86 -11.24
N ASN A 144 -7.21 -0.69 -9.92
CA ASN A 144 -7.48 -1.86 -9.08
C ASN A 144 -8.83 -2.51 -9.45
N VAL A 145 -9.10 -3.70 -8.90
CA VAL A 145 -10.25 -4.50 -9.33
C VAL A 145 -11.59 -3.78 -9.18
N LEU A 146 -11.82 -3.06 -8.07
CA LEU A 146 -13.09 -2.35 -7.85
C LEU A 146 -13.28 -1.21 -8.87
N ALA A 147 -12.24 -0.40 -9.09
CA ALA A 147 -12.27 0.66 -10.10
C ALA A 147 -12.37 0.08 -11.53
N ALA A 148 -11.67 -1.04 -11.81
CA ALA A 148 -11.77 -1.73 -13.08
C ALA A 148 -13.21 -2.21 -13.36
N PHE A 149 -13.83 -2.86 -12.37
CA PHE A 149 -15.20 -3.35 -12.48
C PHE A 149 -16.23 -2.21 -12.58
N SER A 150 -16.05 -1.12 -11.83
CA SER A 150 -16.90 0.09 -11.97
C SER A 150 -16.85 0.64 -13.39
N LYS A 151 -15.63 0.77 -13.95
CA LYS A 151 -15.44 1.23 -15.33
C LYS A 151 -16.05 0.27 -16.35
N GLN A 152 -15.78 -1.04 -16.23
CA GLN A 152 -16.31 -2.06 -17.13
C GLN A 152 -17.83 -2.13 -17.10
N LYS A 153 -18.46 -2.10 -15.92
CA LYS A 153 -19.92 -2.04 -15.79
C LYS A 153 -20.49 -0.84 -16.53
N LYS A 154 -19.88 0.34 -16.38
CA LYS A 154 -20.31 1.58 -17.02
C LYS A 154 -20.12 1.57 -18.55
N GLU A 155 -18.98 1.08 -19.03
CA GLU A 155 -18.61 1.16 -20.45
C GLU A 155 -19.08 -0.05 -21.26
N LEU A 156 -19.08 -1.26 -20.65
CA LEU A 156 -19.32 -2.52 -21.35
C LEU A 156 -20.65 -3.20 -20.92
N GLY A 157 -21.24 -2.78 -19.81
CA GLY A 157 -22.40 -3.46 -19.22
C GLY A 157 -22.11 -4.87 -18.72
N ARG A 158 -20.83 -5.25 -18.59
CA ARG A 158 -20.36 -6.55 -18.12
C ARG A 158 -18.98 -6.43 -17.48
N LEU A 159 -18.60 -7.44 -16.68
CA LEU A 159 -17.28 -7.53 -16.05
C LEU A 159 -16.40 -8.53 -16.79
N LEU A 160 -15.12 -8.20 -16.95
CA LEU A 160 -14.12 -9.07 -17.52
C LEU A 160 -13.20 -9.55 -16.39
N ILE A 161 -13.24 -10.85 -16.11
CA ILE A 161 -12.42 -11.50 -15.08
C ILE A 161 -11.32 -12.29 -15.73
N THR A 162 -10.06 -12.04 -15.34
CA THR A 162 -8.92 -12.84 -15.81
C THR A 162 -8.88 -14.20 -15.13
N GLY A 163 -8.66 -15.26 -15.90
CA GLY A 163 -8.69 -16.64 -15.40
C GLY A 163 -10.11 -17.06 -15.01
N ASP A 164 -10.24 -17.88 -13.97
CA ASP A 164 -11.50 -18.44 -13.46
C ASP A 164 -12.15 -17.59 -12.36
N GLY A 165 -11.51 -16.49 -11.93
CA GLY A 165 -11.99 -15.63 -10.86
C GLY A 165 -11.83 -16.17 -9.43
N GLU A 166 -11.28 -17.39 -9.26
CA GLU A 166 -11.03 -18.00 -7.95
C GLU A 166 -9.73 -17.54 -7.29
N GLN A 167 -8.94 -16.72 -7.95
CA GLN A 167 -7.81 -16.07 -7.32
C GLN A 167 -8.28 -15.15 -6.19
N THR A 168 -7.61 -15.25 -5.03
CA THR A 168 -8.03 -14.52 -3.82
C THR A 168 -7.10 -13.37 -3.48
N ARG A 169 -7.66 -12.33 -2.89
CA ARG A 169 -6.93 -11.18 -2.35
C ARG A 169 -7.46 -10.83 -0.96
N ASP A 170 -6.62 -10.18 -0.20
CA ASP A 170 -6.97 -9.60 1.09
C ASP A 170 -7.30 -8.12 0.87
N PHE A 171 -8.56 -7.75 1.03
CA PHE A 171 -9.03 -6.38 0.85
C PHE A 171 -9.16 -5.67 2.19
N ILE A 172 -8.64 -4.44 2.26
CA ILE A 172 -8.71 -3.59 3.44
C ILE A 172 -9.26 -2.21 3.08
N HIS A 173 -10.18 -1.71 3.90
CA HIS A 173 -10.74 -0.38 3.65
C HIS A 173 -9.73 0.72 4.02
N VAL A 174 -9.70 1.81 3.24
CA VAL A 174 -8.75 2.92 3.42
C VAL A 174 -8.83 3.56 4.80
N TYR A 175 -9.98 3.58 5.46
CA TYR A 175 -10.12 4.14 6.81
C TYR A 175 -9.40 3.29 7.87
N ASP A 176 -9.39 1.97 7.72
CA ASP A 176 -8.58 1.09 8.58
C ASP A 176 -7.08 1.30 8.36
N VAL A 177 -6.66 1.58 7.11
CA VAL A 177 -5.28 1.95 6.79
C VAL A 177 -4.91 3.30 7.42
N VAL A 178 -5.81 4.28 7.40
CA VAL A 178 -5.61 5.58 8.08
C VAL A 178 -5.47 5.38 9.59
N ASP A 179 -6.35 4.58 10.23
CA ASP A 179 -6.25 4.27 11.67
C ASP A 179 -4.90 3.61 12.00
N ALA A 180 -4.44 2.66 11.15
CA ALA A 180 -3.12 2.02 11.33
C ALA A 180 -1.97 3.03 11.25
N ASN A 181 -2.00 3.94 10.28
CA ASN A 181 -0.98 4.99 10.15
C ASN A 181 -0.94 5.90 11.37
N LEU A 182 -2.10 6.33 11.87
CA LEU A 182 -2.18 7.19 13.05
C LEU A 182 -1.67 6.47 14.31
N LYS A 183 -2.07 5.21 14.51
CA LYS A 183 -1.58 4.39 15.62
C LYS A 183 -0.07 4.16 15.54
N ALA A 184 0.47 3.86 14.35
CA ALA A 184 1.91 3.72 14.14
C ALA A 184 2.66 5.03 14.44
N ALA A 185 2.11 6.17 14.00
CA ALA A 185 2.72 7.48 14.25
C ALA A 185 2.76 7.84 15.75
N LEU A 186 1.74 7.44 16.50
CA LEU A 186 1.58 7.78 17.94
C LEU A 186 2.13 6.69 18.86
N SER A 187 2.58 5.54 18.34
CA SER A 187 3.17 4.46 19.15
C SER A 187 4.60 4.80 19.59
N ASP A 188 5.11 4.06 20.56
CA ASP A 188 6.52 4.15 20.98
C ASP A 188 7.47 3.33 20.08
N VAL A 189 6.94 2.62 19.07
CA VAL A 189 7.69 1.75 18.17
C VAL A 189 8.26 2.54 17.00
N GLY A 190 9.57 2.69 16.98
CA GLY A 190 10.29 3.43 15.93
C GLY A 190 11.65 2.80 15.61
N ASP A 191 11.75 1.49 15.78
CA ASP A 191 12.96 0.66 15.68
C ASP A 191 13.21 0.08 14.27
N GLY A 192 12.45 0.53 13.27
CA GLY A 192 12.48 -0.02 11.92
C GLY A 192 11.54 -1.22 11.71
N SER A 193 10.72 -1.54 12.68
CA SER A 193 9.75 -2.66 12.61
C SER A 193 8.88 -2.58 11.36
N VAL A 194 8.51 -3.77 10.87
CA VAL A 194 7.61 -3.95 9.73
C VAL A 194 6.35 -4.65 10.21
N LEU A 195 5.17 -4.13 9.83
CA LEU A 195 3.86 -4.64 10.27
C LEU A 195 2.92 -4.83 9.09
N ASN A 196 2.24 -5.97 9.03
CA ASN A 196 1.15 -6.23 8.08
C ASN A 196 -0.12 -5.48 8.49
N ILE A 197 -0.67 -4.71 7.56
CA ILE A 197 -1.94 -4.01 7.72
C ILE A 197 -2.92 -4.59 6.72
N SER A 198 -3.79 -5.47 7.19
CA SER A 198 -4.65 -6.31 6.37
C SER A 198 -5.93 -6.71 7.10
N SER A 199 -6.91 -7.19 6.37
CA SER A 199 -8.13 -7.75 6.98
C SER A 199 -7.89 -9.17 7.55
N GLY A 200 -6.87 -9.87 7.07
CA GLY A 200 -6.61 -11.27 7.37
C GLY A 200 -7.61 -12.23 6.72
N ARG A 201 -8.36 -11.78 5.71
CA ARG A 201 -9.40 -12.56 5.03
C ARG A 201 -9.13 -12.68 3.54
N GLN A 202 -9.34 -13.87 3.01
CA GLN A 202 -9.30 -14.12 1.57
C GLN A 202 -10.67 -13.88 0.94
N THR A 203 -10.68 -13.12 -0.16
CA THR A 203 -11.89 -12.91 -0.96
C THR A 203 -11.55 -13.19 -2.42
N SER A 204 -12.33 -14.04 -3.11
CA SER A 204 -12.15 -14.31 -4.54
C SER A 204 -12.60 -13.12 -5.39
N ILE A 205 -12.05 -13.03 -6.60
CA ILE A 205 -12.47 -12.01 -7.56
C ILE A 205 -13.94 -12.22 -7.97
N ASN A 206 -14.39 -13.48 -8.04
CA ASN A 206 -15.81 -13.80 -8.25
C ASN A 206 -16.70 -13.23 -7.15
N ALA A 207 -16.29 -13.34 -5.88
CA ALA A 207 -17.04 -12.75 -4.77
C ALA A 207 -17.11 -11.21 -4.87
N ILE A 208 -16.02 -10.54 -5.31
CA ILE A 208 -16.03 -9.10 -5.58
C ILE A 208 -17.00 -8.77 -6.75
N ALA A 209 -16.96 -9.55 -7.82
CA ALA A 209 -17.85 -9.33 -8.97
C ALA A 209 -19.33 -9.42 -8.58
N GLY A 210 -19.69 -10.32 -7.64
CA GLY A 210 -21.05 -10.47 -7.14
C GLY A 210 -21.66 -9.21 -6.52
N PHE A 211 -20.84 -8.24 -6.07
CA PHE A 211 -21.36 -6.95 -5.57
C PHE A 211 -21.77 -5.97 -6.68
N PHE A 212 -21.41 -6.26 -7.93
CA PHE A 212 -21.68 -5.35 -9.04
C PHE A 212 -23.02 -5.59 -9.75
N ASP A 213 -23.68 -6.73 -9.50
CA ASP A 213 -24.92 -7.11 -10.17
C ASP A 213 -24.84 -6.88 -11.70
N CYS A 214 -23.92 -7.62 -12.34
CA CYS A 214 -23.55 -7.42 -13.73
C CYS A 214 -23.08 -8.75 -14.34
N PRO A 215 -23.38 -9.04 -15.63
CA PRO A 215 -22.88 -10.22 -16.31
C PRO A 215 -21.35 -10.28 -16.25
N VAL A 216 -20.80 -11.51 -16.17
CA VAL A 216 -19.37 -11.78 -16.09
C VAL A 216 -18.92 -12.59 -17.29
N ASP A 217 -17.85 -12.14 -17.95
CA ASP A 217 -17.11 -12.91 -18.95
C ASP A 217 -15.70 -13.21 -18.41
N TYR A 218 -15.23 -14.43 -18.64
CA TYR A 218 -13.88 -14.84 -18.26
C TYR A 218 -12.93 -14.70 -19.44
N ILE A 219 -11.76 -14.13 -19.20
CA ILE A 219 -10.71 -13.91 -20.20
C ILE A 219 -9.41 -14.60 -19.79
N GLU A 220 -8.45 -14.71 -20.72
CA GLU A 220 -7.17 -15.37 -20.47
C GLU A 220 -6.48 -14.90 -19.18
N PRO A 221 -5.90 -15.84 -18.40
CA PRO A 221 -5.21 -15.52 -17.15
C PRO A 221 -3.95 -14.68 -17.42
N ARG A 222 -3.58 -13.83 -16.47
CA ARG A 222 -2.35 -13.04 -16.53
C ARG A 222 -1.16 -13.89 -16.07
N PRO A 223 -0.08 -14.01 -16.86
CA PRO A 223 1.12 -14.70 -16.43
C PRO A 223 1.72 -14.11 -15.15
N GLY A 224 2.14 -14.97 -14.23
CA GLY A 224 2.85 -14.55 -13.01
C GLY A 224 1.98 -13.94 -11.90
N GLU A 225 0.66 -13.91 -12.07
CA GLU A 225 -0.24 -13.44 -11.02
C GLU A 225 -0.32 -14.46 -9.86
N ALA A 226 -0.12 -13.99 -8.62
CA ALA A 226 -0.25 -14.83 -7.44
C ALA A 226 -1.71 -15.35 -7.31
N ARG A 227 -1.88 -16.67 -7.13
CA ARG A 227 -3.21 -17.28 -7.00
C ARG A 227 -3.91 -16.84 -5.74
N HIS A 228 -3.22 -16.85 -4.61
CA HIS A 228 -3.76 -16.50 -3.30
C HIS A 228 -2.86 -15.51 -2.60
N LEU A 229 -3.47 -14.58 -1.86
CA LEU A 229 -2.77 -13.62 -1.05
C LEU A 229 -3.63 -13.22 0.15
N VAL A 230 -3.12 -13.52 1.35
CA VAL A 230 -3.67 -13.03 2.63
C VAL A 230 -2.53 -12.81 3.60
N LEU A 231 -2.56 -11.70 4.34
CA LEU A 231 -1.53 -11.36 5.32
C LEU A 231 -2.02 -11.67 6.74
N ASP A 232 -1.07 -11.98 7.63
CA ASP A 232 -1.34 -12.11 9.07
C ASP A 232 -1.19 -10.75 9.76
N PRO A 233 -2.28 -10.13 10.28
CA PRO A 233 -2.24 -8.84 10.97
C PRO A 233 -1.91 -8.96 12.46
N THR A 234 -1.56 -10.14 12.96
CA THR A 234 -1.36 -10.39 14.40
C THR A 234 -0.32 -9.47 15.00
N LYS A 235 0.81 -9.26 14.34
CA LYS A 235 1.88 -8.38 14.82
C LYS A 235 1.43 -6.92 14.96
N ALA A 236 0.63 -6.41 14.03
CA ALA A 236 0.06 -5.05 14.13
C ALA A 236 -0.92 -4.93 15.29
N ARG A 237 -1.73 -5.98 15.54
CA ARG A 237 -2.62 -6.03 16.70
C ARG A 237 -1.83 -6.02 18.01
N ASP A 238 -0.80 -6.83 18.14
CA ASP A 238 -0.05 -7.00 19.38
C ASP A 238 0.83 -5.76 19.71
N ILE A 239 1.38 -5.11 18.68
CA ILE A 239 2.27 -3.95 18.85
C ILE A 239 1.51 -2.62 18.90
N LEU A 240 0.51 -2.41 18.03
CA LEU A 240 -0.19 -1.14 17.91
C LEU A 240 -1.59 -1.14 18.55
N GLY A 241 -2.08 -2.30 19.03
CA GLY A 241 -3.49 -2.44 19.42
C GLY A 241 -4.43 -2.16 18.23
N TRP A 242 -3.96 -2.44 17.00
CA TRP A 242 -4.72 -2.19 15.78
C TRP A 242 -5.42 -3.45 15.29
N SER A 243 -6.63 -3.30 14.76
CA SER A 243 -7.35 -4.34 14.04
C SER A 243 -8.21 -3.73 12.95
N CYS A 244 -8.41 -4.49 11.87
CA CYS A 244 -9.38 -4.15 10.82
C CYS A 244 -10.81 -4.12 11.42
N LYS A 245 -11.53 -3.02 11.19
CA LYS A 245 -12.88 -2.78 11.76
C LYS A 245 -13.97 -2.80 10.70
N ILE A 246 -13.65 -2.36 9.48
CA ILE A 246 -14.62 -2.23 8.39
C ILE A 246 -14.64 -3.55 7.61
N SER A 247 -15.78 -4.21 7.59
CA SER A 247 -15.97 -5.40 6.77
C SER A 247 -15.91 -5.07 5.28
N LEU A 248 -15.66 -6.09 4.44
CA LEU A 248 -15.65 -5.89 2.99
C LEU A 248 -17.01 -5.37 2.49
N GLU A 249 -18.10 -5.93 3.00
CA GLU A 249 -19.46 -5.57 2.65
C GLU A 249 -19.77 -4.11 3.02
N GLU A 250 -19.39 -3.67 4.21
CA GLU A 250 -19.55 -2.27 4.64
C GLU A 250 -18.72 -1.33 3.77
N GLY A 251 -17.45 -1.68 3.52
CA GLY A 251 -16.56 -0.89 2.70
C GLY A 251 -17.05 -0.75 1.25
N ILE A 252 -17.63 -1.81 0.66
CA ILE A 252 -18.21 -1.79 -0.67
C ILE A 252 -19.50 -0.94 -0.70
N LYS A 253 -20.36 -1.02 0.33
CA LYS A 253 -21.50 -0.10 0.45
C LYS A 253 -21.06 1.36 0.47
N LEU A 254 -20.04 1.69 1.24
CA LEU A 254 -19.43 3.03 1.26
C LEU A 254 -18.86 3.42 -0.11
N TYR A 255 -18.24 2.50 -0.83
CA TYR A 255 -17.68 2.72 -2.17
C TYR A 255 -18.77 3.11 -3.19
N PHE A 256 -19.93 2.44 -3.18
CA PHE A 256 -21.03 2.74 -4.09
C PHE A 256 -21.86 3.97 -3.69
N SER A 257 -21.74 4.44 -2.45
CA SER A 257 -22.47 5.60 -1.92
C SER A 257 -21.72 6.92 -2.08
N SER A 258 -20.51 6.92 -2.65
CA SER A 258 -19.59 8.07 -2.68
C SER A 258 -19.51 8.79 -4.05
#